data_2ee89f05cc46c757ba9a7cf86d7a68c6
#
_entry.id   2ee89f05cc46c757ba9a7cf86d7a68c6
#
_cell.length_a   1.000
_cell.length_b   1.000
_cell.length_c   1.000
_cell.angle_alpha   90.00
_cell.angle_beta   90.00
_cell.angle_gamma   90.00
#
_symmetry.space_group_name_H-M   'P 1'
#
loop_
_entity.id
_entity.type
_entity.pdbx_description
1 polymer ?
#
loop_
_entity_poly.entity_id
_entity_poly.type
_entity_poly.pdbx_seq_one_letter_code
_entity_poly.pdbx_strand_id
1 'polypeptide(L)'
;AYVDTTVYLLSKALPAGEALTKDDLTSCTVKLPRSQSILYASDSKNLIGQYAKTALKKGQLLTADFFYSDERLTERNRYLELSDIRLPESVHTNNLIDIRISFPTGEDYIVLNQQRVLSLLKEDEETSVSGIALNLSEEDLLRLSSARVDENLFEGTYLYAVIYQADFENAAVTTYP
;
A
#
# COMPACT_ATOMS: atom_id res chain seq x y z
N ALA A 1 2.81 -36.88 -5.21
CA ALA A 1 4.13 -37.05 -4.60
C ALA A 1 4.46 -35.84 -3.71
N TYR A 2 5.11 -36.09 -2.59
CA TYR A 2 5.65 -35.09 -1.69
C TYR A 2 7.09 -34.77 -2.07
N VAL A 3 7.45 -33.50 -1.94
CA VAL A 3 8.78 -32.97 -2.33
C VAL A 3 9.38 -32.23 -1.12
N ASP A 4 10.67 -32.42 -0.91
CA ASP A 4 11.40 -31.61 0.07
C ASP A 4 11.47 -30.16 -0.43
N THR A 5 10.95 -29.25 0.37
CA THR A 5 10.81 -27.85 0.01
C THR A 5 11.44 -26.95 1.08
N THR A 6 12.32 -26.06 0.68
CA THR A 6 12.84 -25.02 1.57
C THR A 6 11.81 -23.89 1.66
N VAL A 7 11.38 -23.62 2.88
CA VAL A 7 10.45 -22.53 3.19
C VAL A 7 11.12 -21.54 4.13
N TYR A 8 10.64 -20.31 4.13
CA TYR A 8 11.16 -19.22 4.96
C TYR A 8 10.12 -18.79 5.97
N LEU A 9 10.57 -18.62 7.20
CA LEU A 9 9.78 -18.16 8.32
C LEU A 9 10.32 -16.83 8.83
N LEU A 10 9.46 -16.00 9.39
CA LEU A 10 9.90 -14.81 10.09
C LEU A 10 10.52 -15.15 11.44
N SER A 11 11.71 -14.64 11.70
CA SER A 11 12.38 -14.75 13.00
C SER A 11 11.85 -13.77 14.03
N LYS A 12 11.18 -12.71 13.59
CA LYS A 12 10.51 -11.70 14.41
C LYS A 12 9.28 -11.14 13.70
N ALA A 13 8.41 -10.45 14.41
CA ALA A 13 7.27 -9.77 13.80
C ALA A 13 7.74 -8.71 12.80
N LEU A 14 7.02 -8.56 11.69
CA LEU A 14 7.27 -7.55 10.66
C LEU A 14 6.00 -6.71 10.48
N PRO A 15 6.04 -5.42 10.87
CA PRO A 15 4.90 -4.53 10.67
C PRO A 15 4.56 -4.31 9.20
N ALA A 16 3.31 -3.98 8.91
CA ALA A 16 2.89 -3.59 7.58
C ALA A 16 3.71 -2.39 7.08
N GLY A 17 4.12 -2.45 5.80
CA GLY A 17 4.91 -1.39 5.18
C GLY A 17 6.41 -1.42 5.50
N GLU A 18 6.89 -2.30 6.38
CA GLU A 18 8.32 -2.47 6.62
C GLU A 18 8.97 -3.41 5.62
N ALA A 19 10.23 -3.11 5.31
CA ALA A 19 11.03 -3.93 4.41
C ALA A 19 11.54 -5.19 5.11
N LEU A 20 11.47 -6.31 4.39
CA LEU A 20 12.06 -7.57 4.83
C LEU A 20 13.59 -7.49 4.69
N THR A 21 14.29 -7.79 5.76
CA THR A 21 15.74 -7.90 5.76
C THR A 21 16.18 -9.36 5.88
N LYS A 22 17.44 -9.63 5.55
CA LYS A 22 18.01 -10.97 5.67
C LYS A 22 17.96 -11.51 7.11
N ASP A 23 18.08 -10.63 8.11
CA ASP A 23 18.08 -11.00 9.52
C ASP A 23 16.68 -11.39 10.03
N ASP A 24 15.63 -11.05 9.28
CA ASP A 24 14.25 -11.39 9.60
C ASP A 24 13.88 -12.84 9.20
N LEU A 25 14.74 -13.54 8.48
CA LEU A 25 14.46 -14.82 7.87
C LEU A 25 15.09 -15.99 8.61
N THR A 26 14.31 -17.05 8.76
CA THR A 26 14.78 -18.38 9.14
C THR A 26 14.28 -19.38 8.11
N SER A 27 15.16 -20.26 7.61
CA SER A 27 14.78 -21.29 6.65
C SER A 27 14.57 -22.63 7.34
N CYS A 28 13.65 -23.43 6.82
CA CYS A 28 13.51 -24.84 7.18
C CYS A 28 13.08 -25.65 5.95
N THR A 29 13.36 -26.95 5.99
CA THR A 29 12.95 -27.87 4.93
C THR A 29 11.76 -28.69 5.41
N VAL A 30 10.69 -28.67 4.62
CA VAL A 30 9.44 -29.41 4.89
C VAL A 30 9.05 -30.25 3.69
N LYS A 31 8.31 -31.32 3.92
CA LYS A 31 7.75 -32.12 2.83
C LYS A 31 6.36 -31.63 2.49
N LEU A 32 6.18 -31.16 1.28
CA LEU A 32 4.92 -30.64 0.77
C LEU A 32 4.48 -31.37 -0.50
N PRO A 33 3.16 -31.45 -0.76
CA PRO A 33 2.68 -31.83 -2.07
C PRO A 33 3.28 -30.91 -3.13
N ARG A 34 3.56 -31.46 -4.31
CA ARG A 34 4.24 -30.72 -5.38
C ARG A 34 3.55 -29.40 -5.75
N SER A 35 2.23 -29.39 -5.74
CA SER A 35 1.43 -28.18 -6.01
C SER A 35 1.66 -27.08 -4.97
N GLN A 36 1.80 -27.45 -3.70
CA GLN A 36 2.11 -26.51 -2.63
C GLN A 36 3.59 -26.14 -2.57
N SER A 37 4.47 -27.07 -2.95
CA SER A 37 5.91 -26.80 -3.04
C SER A 37 6.19 -25.61 -3.99
N ILE A 38 5.50 -25.55 -5.11
CA ILE A 38 5.62 -24.44 -6.08
C ILE A 38 5.20 -23.10 -5.45
N LEU A 39 4.15 -23.11 -4.64
CA LEU A 39 3.64 -21.91 -3.95
C LEU A 39 4.65 -21.37 -2.93
N TYR A 40 5.31 -22.24 -2.18
CA TYR A 40 6.24 -21.86 -1.11
C TYR A 40 7.70 -21.82 -1.54
N ALA A 41 8.02 -22.28 -2.74
CA ALA A 41 9.37 -22.22 -3.30
C ALA A 41 9.76 -20.77 -3.64
N SER A 42 9.85 -19.94 -2.63
CA SER A 42 10.28 -18.56 -2.77
C SER A 42 11.78 -18.48 -2.60
N ASP A 43 12.44 -17.87 -3.56
CA ASP A 43 13.83 -17.48 -3.37
C ASP A 43 13.87 -16.30 -2.38
N SER A 44 14.54 -16.50 -1.24
CA SER A 44 14.68 -15.47 -0.22
C SER A 44 15.29 -14.18 -0.75
N LYS A 45 16.12 -14.25 -1.79
CA LYS A 45 16.70 -13.08 -2.44
C LYS A 45 15.64 -12.21 -3.11
N ASN A 46 14.58 -12.81 -3.61
CA ASN A 46 13.49 -12.09 -4.26
C ASN A 46 12.58 -11.38 -3.25
N LEU A 47 12.51 -11.87 -2.02
CA LEU A 47 11.70 -11.26 -0.96
C LEU A 47 12.45 -10.19 -0.17
N ILE A 48 13.77 -10.31 -0.04
CA ILE A 48 14.59 -9.33 0.69
C ILE A 48 14.49 -7.97 0.00
N GLY A 49 14.21 -6.94 0.79
CA GLY A 49 14.02 -5.58 0.31
C GLY A 49 12.59 -5.27 -0.13
N GLN A 50 11.71 -6.26 -0.21
CA GLN A 50 10.29 -6.02 -0.43
C GLN A 50 9.57 -5.65 0.88
N TYR A 51 8.41 -5.05 0.77
CA TYR A 51 7.65 -4.51 1.88
C TYR A 51 6.47 -5.40 2.23
N ALA A 52 6.20 -5.59 3.52
CA ALA A 52 5.06 -6.37 3.98
C ALA A 52 3.74 -5.66 3.65
N LYS A 53 2.79 -6.38 3.03
CA LYS A 53 1.44 -5.88 2.73
C LYS A 53 0.59 -5.70 3.98
N THR A 54 0.81 -6.55 4.97
CA THR A 54 0.10 -6.55 6.26
C THR A 54 1.09 -6.80 7.38
N ALA A 55 0.68 -6.61 8.63
CA ALA A 55 1.48 -7.04 9.77
C ALA A 55 1.65 -8.57 9.76
N LEU A 56 2.89 -9.02 9.80
CA LEU A 56 3.25 -10.43 9.81
C LEU A 56 3.81 -10.82 11.18
N LYS A 57 3.49 -12.04 11.61
CA LYS A 57 3.87 -12.54 12.94
C LYS A 57 5.16 -13.34 12.89
N LYS A 58 5.88 -13.34 14.02
CA LYS A 58 7.01 -14.26 14.24
C LYS A 58 6.58 -15.71 13.97
N GLY A 59 7.39 -16.46 13.25
CA GLY A 59 7.13 -17.84 12.89
C GLY A 59 6.20 -18.05 11.70
N GLN A 60 5.69 -16.97 11.10
CA GLN A 60 4.82 -17.04 9.94
C GLN A 60 5.58 -17.52 8.72
N LEU A 61 4.99 -18.47 8.00
CA LEU A 61 5.49 -18.95 6.73
C LEU A 61 5.31 -17.88 5.66
N LEU A 62 6.37 -17.62 4.90
CA LEU A 62 6.38 -16.53 3.92
C LEU A 62 6.13 -17.02 2.51
N THR A 63 5.30 -16.29 1.79
CA THR A 63 5.09 -16.37 0.35
C THR A 63 5.22 -15.01 -0.29
N ALA A 64 5.45 -14.98 -1.60
CA ALA A 64 5.55 -13.72 -2.34
C ALA A 64 4.28 -12.85 -2.23
N ASP A 65 3.13 -13.45 -1.99
CA ASP A 65 1.84 -12.75 -1.88
C ASP A 65 1.74 -11.81 -0.68
N PHE A 66 2.58 -12.02 0.35
CA PHE A 66 2.62 -11.14 1.52
C PHE A 66 3.43 -9.87 1.31
N PHE A 67 4.11 -9.75 0.18
CA PHE A 67 5.06 -8.66 -0.08
C PHE A 67 4.74 -7.91 -1.35
N TYR A 68 5.22 -6.69 -1.41
CA TYR A 68 5.21 -5.87 -2.60
C TYR A 68 6.54 -5.16 -2.76
N SER A 69 6.88 -4.85 -4.00
CA SER A 69 8.00 -4.01 -4.37
C SER A 69 7.46 -2.62 -4.71
N ASP A 70 7.99 -1.58 -4.09
CA ASP A 70 7.60 -0.21 -4.38
C ASP A 70 8.84 0.69 -4.51
N GLU A 71 9.20 1.01 -5.74
CA GLU A 71 10.35 1.86 -6.06
C GLU A 71 10.21 3.29 -5.51
N ARG A 72 8.98 3.71 -5.16
CA ARG A 72 8.71 5.02 -4.56
C ARG A 72 9.13 5.10 -3.10
N LEU A 73 9.27 3.97 -2.42
CA LEU A 73 9.76 3.88 -1.04
C LEU A 73 11.30 3.93 -1.01
N THR A 74 11.85 5.02 -1.52
CA THR A 74 13.29 5.27 -1.56
C THR A 74 13.70 6.32 -0.53
N GLU A 75 15.00 6.51 -0.31
CA GLU A 75 15.55 7.55 0.59
C GLU A 75 15.11 8.98 0.20
N ARG A 76 14.66 9.19 -1.03
CA ARG A 76 14.19 10.48 -1.53
C ARG A 76 12.72 10.76 -1.22
N ASN A 77 11.98 9.78 -0.75
CA ASN A 77 10.57 9.94 -0.40
C ASN A 77 10.43 10.55 1.00
N ARG A 78 9.32 11.23 1.19
CA ARG A 78 8.95 11.87 2.45
C ARG A 78 7.73 11.18 3.02
N TYR A 79 7.78 10.82 4.27
CA TYR A 79 6.63 10.35 5.03
C TYR A 79 5.69 11.52 5.33
N LEU A 80 4.42 11.36 5.00
CA LEU A 80 3.40 12.37 5.22
C LEU A 80 2.13 11.75 5.80
N GLU A 81 1.58 12.37 6.82
CA GLU A 81 0.27 12.06 7.37
C GLU A 81 -0.77 13.05 6.83
N LEU A 82 -1.86 12.50 6.29
CA LEU A 82 -2.98 13.26 5.74
C LEU A 82 -4.24 12.97 6.53
N SER A 83 -4.79 13.99 7.20
CA SER A 83 -6.04 13.87 7.97
C SER A 83 -7.21 14.64 7.37
N ASP A 84 -6.97 15.60 6.50
CA ASP A 84 -7.96 16.57 6.01
C ASP A 84 -8.50 16.21 4.61
N ILE A 85 -8.54 14.94 4.28
CA ILE A 85 -9.10 14.46 3.02
C ILE A 85 -10.27 13.51 3.27
N ARG A 86 -11.22 13.47 2.36
CA ARG A 86 -12.33 12.52 2.42
C ARG A 86 -11.84 11.14 2.00
N LEU A 87 -11.99 10.16 2.89
CA LEU A 87 -11.55 8.79 2.67
C LEU A 87 -12.74 7.86 2.45
N PRO A 88 -12.62 6.84 1.57
CA PRO A 88 -13.59 5.76 1.50
C PRO A 88 -13.67 5.00 2.83
N GLU A 89 -14.86 4.57 3.23
CA GLU A 89 -15.05 3.77 4.45
C GLU A 89 -14.27 2.46 4.42
N SER A 90 -14.06 1.91 3.22
CA SER A 90 -13.36 0.65 3.00
C SER A 90 -11.86 0.80 2.82
N VAL A 91 -11.27 1.97 3.10
CA VAL A 91 -9.83 2.15 2.97
C VAL A 91 -9.06 1.27 3.95
N HIS A 92 -8.04 0.60 3.46
CA HIS A 92 -7.16 -0.28 4.24
C HIS A 92 -5.70 0.02 3.96
N THR A 93 -4.84 -0.37 4.90
CA THR A 93 -3.39 -0.40 4.68
C THR A 93 -3.08 -1.20 3.41
N ASN A 94 -2.14 -0.71 2.63
CA ASN A 94 -1.69 -1.25 1.33
C ASN A 94 -2.65 -1.04 0.15
N ASN A 95 -3.80 -0.42 0.33
CA ASN A 95 -4.56 0.02 -0.83
C ASN A 95 -3.73 0.99 -1.69
N LEU A 96 -3.89 0.88 -3.00
CA LEU A 96 -3.51 1.92 -3.94
C LEU A 96 -4.66 2.90 -4.06
N ILE A 97 -4.39 4.17 -3.89
CA ILE A 97 -5.39 5.23 -3.98
C ILE A 97 -4.97 6.31 -4.96
N ASP A 98 -5.94 6.92 -5.60
CA ASP A 98 -5.77 8.22 -6.23
C ASP A 98 -6.26 9.31 -5.28
N ILE A 99 -5.52 10.40 -5.14
CA ILE A 99 -5.98 11.58 -4.46
C ILE A 99 -6.45 12.58 -5.51
N ARG A 100 -7.67 13.04 -5.36
CA ARG A 100 -8.36 13.91 -6.31
C ARG A 100 -8.80 15.19 -5.64
N ILE A 101 -8.96 16.24 -6.46
CA ILE A 101 -9.55 17.50 -6.05
C ILE A 101 -10.83 17.74 -6.84
N SER A 102 -11.91 18.07 -6.12
CA SER A 102 -13.21 18.37 -6.71
C SER A 102 -13.57 19.83 -6.46
N PHE A 103 -13.91 20.53 -7.52
CA PHE A 103 -14.32 21.93 -7.47
C PHE A 103 -15.85 22.05 -7.53
N PRO A 104 -16.43 23.11 -6.93
CA PRO A 104 -17.88 23.31 -6.94
C PRO A 104 -18.46 23.56 -8.35
N THR A 105 -17.62 23.90 -9.31
CA THR A 105 -17.98 24.02 -10.73
C THR A 105 -18.18 22.71 -11.45
N GLY A 106 -17.88 21.57 -10.79
CA GLY A 106 -17.98 20.23 -11.34
C GLY A 106 -16.69 19.67 -11.93
N GLU A 107 -15.63 20.47 -11.96
CA GLU A 107 -14.29 20.01 -12.38
C GLU A 107 -13.68 19.10 -11.31
N ASP A 108 -13.00 18.06 -11.76
CA ASP A 108 -12.39 17.05 -10.91
C ASP A 108 -11.08 16.59 -11.53
N TYR A 109 -10.00 16.64 -10.77
CA TYR A 109 -8.66 16.30 -11.25
C TYR A 109 -7.94 15.34 -10.34
N ILE A 110 -7.10 14.47 -10.92
CA ILE A 110 -6.18 13.64 -10.17
C ILE A 110 -4.99 14.50 -9.74
N VAL A 111 -4.79 14.59 -8.43
CA VAL A 111 -3.64 15.26 -7.83
C VAL A 111 -2.48 14.29 -7.70
N LEU A 112 -2.72 13.12 -7.11
CA LEU A 112 -1.75 12.05 -6.94
C LEU A 112 -2.34 10.74 -7.45
N ASN A 113 -1.57 10.02 -8.25
CA ASN A 113 -1.99 8.78 -8.87
C ASN A 113 -1.34 7.58 -8.18
N GLN A 114 -2.11 6.54 -7.91
CA GLN A 114 -1.64 5.24 -7.43
C GLN A 114 -0.67 5.33 -6.23
N GLN A 115 -1.06 6.04 -5.21
CA GLN A 115 -0.29 6.11 -3.97
C GLN A 115 -0.66 4.96 -3.04
N ARG A 116 0.34 4.34 -2.44
CA ARG A 116 0.12 3.26 -1.48
C ARG A 116 -0.14 3.81 -0.08
N VAL A 117 -1.21 3.37 0.53
CA VAL A 117 -1.52 3.66 1.92
C VAL A 117 -0.58 2.85 2.82
N LEU A 118 0.32 3.51 3.52
CA LEU A 118 1.27 2.86 4.42
C LEU A 118 0.63 2.43 5.73
N SER A 119 -0.19 3.29 6.30
CA SER A 119 -0.94 3.04 7.53
C SER A 119 -2.18 3.91 7.59
N LEU A 120 -3.11 3.51 8.45
CA LEU A 120 -4.31 4.28 8.77
C LEU A 120 -4.06 5.05 10.07
N LEU A 121 -4.47 6.32 10.09
CA LEU A 121 -4.46 7.14 11.30
C LEU A 121 -5.81 6.98 11.99
N LYS A 122 -5.77 6.74 13.29
CA LYS A 122 -6.96 6.64 14.13
C LYS A 122 -6.79 7.55 15.33
N GLU A 123 -7.83 8.27 15.68
CA GLU A 123 -7.89 9.03 16.93
C GLU A 123 -8.39 8.09 18.03
N ASP A 124 -7.58 7.89 19.06
CA ASP A 124 -7.83 6.99 20.19
C ASP A 124 -8.11 5.53 19.79
N GLU A 125 -8.66 4.73 20.68
CA GLU A 125 -9.04 3.33 20.42
C GLU A 125 -10.31 3.20 19.57
N GLU A 126 -10.81 4.28 19.02
CA GLU A 126 -12.00 4.27 18.17
C GLU A 126 -11.73 3.64 16.81
N THR A 127 -12.76 3.03 16.24
CA THR A 127 -12.70 2.27 15.00
C THR A 127 -12.70 3.15 13.74
N SER A 128 -12.90 4.46 13.89
CA SER A 128 -12.95 5.38 12.76
C SER A 128 -11.56 5.83 12.31
N VAL A 129 -11.34 5.77 11.00
CA VAL A 129 -10.11 6.24 10.37
C VAL A 129 -10.18 7.74 10.22
N SER A 130 -9.21 8.46 10.80
CA SER A 130 -9.10 9.92 10.73
C SER A 130 -8.19 10.41 9.61
N GLY A 131 -7.35 9.53 9.06
CA GLY A 131 -6.40 9.88 8.02
C GLY A 131 -5.58 8.70 7.55
N ILE A 132 -4.62 8.98 6.71
CA ILE A 132 -3.71 8.00 6.13
C ILE A 132 -2.27 8.51 6.13
N ALA A 133 -1.33 7.59 6.12
CA ALA A 133 0.08 7.88 5.92
C ALA A 133 0.53 7.44 4.52
N LEU A 134 1.31 8.28 3.87
CA LEU A 134 1.87 8.06 2.53
C LEU A 134 3.37 8.35 2.53
N ASN A 135 4.09 7.72 1.60
CA ASN A 135 5.42 8.15 1.19
C ASN A 135 5.31 8.83 -0.17
N LEU A 136 5.69 10.09 -0.22
CA LEU A 136 5.60 10.91 -1.42
C LEU A 136 6.97 11.40 -1.85
N SER A 137 7.20 11.46 -3.16
CA SER A 137 8.32 12.19 -3.72
C SER A 137 8.17 13.69 -3.49
N GLU A 138 9.25 14.43 -3.61
CA GLU A 138 9.20 15.91 -3.52
C GLU A 138 8.24 16.51 -4.54
N GLU A 139 8.23 15.97 -5.76
CA GLU A 139 7.31 16.40 -6.83
C GLU A 139 5.85 16.19 -6.43
N ASP A 140 5.51 15.02 -5.89
CA ASP A 140 4.16 14.72 -5.43
C ASP A 140 3.74 15.58 -4.24
N LEU A 141 4.67 15.88 -3.33
CA LEU A 141 4.42 16.82 -2.23
C LEU A 141 4.08 18.21 -2.74
N LEU A 142 4.79 18.69 -3.75
CA LEU A 142 4.52 20.01 -4.37
C LEU A 142 3.15 20.03 -5.05
N ARG A 143 2.78 18.97 -5.75
CA ARG A 143 1.43 18.84 -6.35
C ARG A 143 0.34 18.87 -5.29
N LEU A 144 0.52 18.13 -4.21
CA LEU A 144 -0.45 18.11 -3.10
C LEU A 144 -0.53 19.50 -2.44
N SER A 145 0.59 20.17 -2.23
CA SER A 145 0.63 21.50 -1.66
C SER A 145 -0.11 22.51 -2.53
N SER A 146 0.05 22.44 -3.84
CA SER A 146 -0.69 23.28 -4.79
C SER A 146 -2.19 23.02 -4.72
N ALA A 147 -2.60 21.76 -4.68
CA ALA A 147 -4.01 21.40 -4.55
C ALA A 147 -4.63 21.88 -3.22
N ARG A 148 -3.87 21.88 -2.13
CA ARG A 148 -4.34 22.43 -0.85
C ARG A 148 -4.51 23.94 -0.89
N VAL A 149 -3.68 24.66 -1.63
CA VAL A 149 -3.87 26.10 -1.85
C VAL A 149 -5.20 26.33 -2.56
N ASP A 150 -5.49 25.59 -3.62
CA ASP A 150 -6.75 25.69 -4.34
C ASP A 150 -7.95 25.33 -3.46
N GLU A 151 -7.85 24.29 -2.65
CA GLU A 151 -8.88 23.90 -1.68
C GLU A 151 -9.22 25.06 -0.72
N ASN A 152 -8.21 25.77 -0.26
CA ASN A 152 -8.40 26.92 0.65
C ASN A 152 -8.89 28.19 -0.03
N LEU A 153 -8.55 28.37 -1.31
CA LEU A 153 -8.94 29.58 -2.07
C LEU A 153 -10.36 29.51 -2.62
N PHE A 154 -10.83 28.31 -2.97
CA PHE A 154 -12.13 28.11 -3.62
C PHE A 154 -13.08 27.39 -2.66
N GLU A 155 -14.02 28.13 -2.08
CA GLU A 155 -15.03 27.59 -1.18
C GLU A 155 -15.83 26.45 -1.85
N GLY A 156 -16.01 25.34 -1.14
CA GLY A 156 -16.68 24.15 -1.65
C GLY A 156 -15.77 23.17 -2.39
N THR A 157 -14.49 23.49 -2.52
CA THR A 157 -13.46 22.58 -3.05
C THR A 157 -13.00 21.62 -1.95
N TYR A 158 -12.79 20.37 -2.30
CA TYR A 158 -12.29 19.38 -1.36
C TYR A 158 -11.37 18.35 -2.02
N LEU A 159 -10.46 17.83 -1.23
CA LEU A 159 -9.63 16.67 -1.55
C LEU A 159 -10.30 15.38 -1.10
N TYR A 160 -10.22 14.35 -1.92
CA TYR A 160 -10.74 13.03 -1.59
C TYR A 160 -9.89 11.93 -2.20
N ALA A 161 -9.98 10.73 -1.62
CA ALA A 161 -9.30 9.56 -2.11
C ALA A 161 -10.28 8.58 -2.75
N VAL A 162 -9.80 7.94 -3.81
CA VAL A 162 -10.49 6.83 -4.49
C VAL A 162 -9.58 5.62 -4.48
N ILE A 163 -10.09 4.44 -4.12
CA ILE A 163 -9.33 3.20 -4.15
C ILE A 163 -9.17 2.77 -5.61
N TYR A 164 -7.91 2.62 -6.03
CA TYR A 164 -7.57 2.12 -7.35
C TYR A 164 -7.74 0.61 -7.39
N GLN A 165 -8.48 0.13 -8.38
CA GLN A 165 -8.70 -1.30 -8.63
C GLN A 165 -8.19 -1.63 -10.03
N ALA A 166 -6.96 -2.15 -10.09
CA ALA A 166 -6.25 -2.38 -11.37
C ALA A 166 -6.75 -3.59 -12.17
N ASP A 167 -7.38 -4.57 -11.53
CA ASP A 167 -7.50 -5.92 -12.09
C ASP A 167 -8.89 -6.29 -12.61
N PHE A 168 -9.72 -5.33 -12.90
CA PHE A 168 -10.90 -5.61 -13.74
C PHE A 168 -10.48 -5.56 -15.21
N GLU A 169 -9.95 -6.68 -15.72
CA GLU A 169 -9.78 -6.86 -17.14
C GLU A 169 -11.08 -6.49 -17.85
N ASN A 170 -11.01 -5.49 -18.72
CA ASN A 170 -12.10 -5.06 -19.61
C ASN A 170 -13.28 -4.29 -18.96
N ALA A 171 -13.08 -3.55 -17.90
CA ALA A 171 -14.01 -2.47 -17.66
C ALA A 171 -13.94 -1.48 -18.85
N ALA A 172 -14.91 -1.54 -19.73
CA ALA A 172 -15.03 -0.56 -20.80
C ALA A 172 -15.00 0.82 -20.15
N VAL A 173 -14.10 1.67 -20.60
CA VAL A 173 -14.08 3.09 -20.22
C VAL A 173 -15.38 3.66 -20.76
N THR A 174 -16.40 3.71 -19.91
CA THR A 174 -17.61 4.46 -20.20
C THR A 174 -17.24 5.93 -20.09
N THR A 175 -16.93 6.53 -21.20
CA THR A 175 -16.93 7.98 -21.32
C THR A 175 -18.35 8.45 -21.04
N TYR A 176 -18.50 9.26 -20.04
CA TYR A 176 -19.74 9.97 -19.78
C TYR A 176 -20.10 10.79 -21.04
N PRO A 177 -21.35 10.73 -21.58
CA PRO A 177 -21.72 11.44 -22.79
C PRO A 177 -21.70 12.95 -22.59
#